data_a48ae24652cf2151d4af4cc001a2264e
#
_entry.id   a48ae24652cf2151d4af4cc001a2264e
#
_cell.length_a   1.000
_cell.length_b   1.000
_cell.length_c   1.000
_cell.angle_alpha   90.00
_cell.angle_beta   90.00
_cell.angle_gamma   90.00
#
_symmetry.space_group_name_H-M   'P 1'
#
loop_
_entity.id
_entity.type
_entity.pdbx_description
1 polymer ?
#
loop_
_entity_poly.entity_id
_entity_poly.type
_entity_poly.pdbx_seq_one_letter_code
_entity_poly.pdbx_strand_id
1 'polypeptide(L)'
;VEVVKSDLSAINIKGATLFDVRGFGSSKGHTSSYRGSEYVTDTNPKGMLMVACNDDDVPNIIEAVRDVANTGSIGDGKIFVNELTDVIRIRTGETGEDALLEKNDD
;
A
#
# COMPACT_ATOMS: atom_id res chain seq x y z
N VAL A 1 -0.03 6.15 8.32
CA VAL A 1 -0.94 5.16 7.75
C VAL A 1 -2.38 5.36 8.21
N GLU A 2 -2.61 5.72 9.46
CA GLU A 2 -3.97 5.98 9.95
C GLU A 2 -4.64 7.14 9.21
N VAL A 3 -3.89 8.18 8.90
CA VAL A 3 -4.39 9.33 8.14
C VAL A 3 -4.75 8.91 6.72
N VAL A 4 -3.90 8.10 6.09
CA VAL A 4 -4.17 7.57 4.75
C VAL A 4 -5.43 6.71 4.75
N LYS A 5 -5.63 5.89 5.78
CA LYS A 5 -6.84 5.05 5.89
C LYS A 5 -8.10 5.91 5.96
N SER A 6 -8.07 7.01 6.71
CA SER A 6 -9.20 7.94 6.78
C SER A 6 -9.53 8.53 5.42
N ASP A 7 -8.52 8.95 4.67
CA ASP A 7 -8.72 9.53 3.35
C ASP A 7 -9.25 8.52 2.34
N LEU A 8 -8.78 7.28 2.40
CA LEU A 8 -9.29 6.23 1.56
C LEU A 8 -10.76 5.95 1.84
N SER A 9 -11.15 6.00 3.11
CA SER A 9 -12.57 5.85 3.47
C SER A 9 -13.41 6.99 2.90
N ALA A 10 -12.89 8.19 2.87
CA ALA A 10 -13.60 9.36 2.35
C ALA A 10 -13.91 9.24 0.85
N ILE A 11 -13.10 8.53 0.09
CA ILE A 11 -13.36 8.28 -1.33
C ILE A 11 -14.04 6.93 -1.58
N ASN A 12 -14.67 6.40 -0.55
CA ASN A 12 -15.48 5.18 -0.61
C ASN A 12 -14.67 3.90 -0.87
N ILE A 13 -13.38 3.92 -0.57
CA ILE A 13 -12.57 2.72 -0.54
C ILE A 13 -12.61 2.17 0.87
N LYS A 14 -13.16 0.99 1.01
CA LYS A 14 -13.35 0.38 2.32
C LYS A 14 -12.59 -0.92 2.39
N GLY A 15 -11.63 -0.97 3.21
CA GLY A 15 -10.80 -2.14 3.35
C GLY A 15 -9.47 -2.00 2.63
N ALA A 16 -8.47 -2.10 3.43
CA ALA A 16 -7.09 -2.12 2.99
C ALA A 16 -6.34 -3.06 3.92
N THR A 17 -5.31 -3.67 3.42
CA THR A 17 -4.47 -4.54 4.24
C THR A 17 -3.16 -3.85 4.51
N LEU A 18 -2.79 -3.77 5.77
CA LEU A 18 -1.54 -3.18 6.19
C LEU A 18 -0.54 -4.28 6.52
N PHE A 19 0.63 -4.18 5.94
CA PHE A 19 1.75 -5.07 6.24
C PHE A 19 2.85 -4.27 6.91
N ASP A 20 3.42 -4.83 7.95
CA ASP A 20 4.65 -4.30 8.53
C ASP A 20 5.82 -4.86 7.75
N VAL A 21 6.66 -3.98 7.23
CA VAL A 21 7.79 -4.37 6.39
C VAL A 21 9.04 -3.65 6.85
N ARG A 22 10.18 -4.15 6.41
CA ARG A 22 11.46 -3.49 6.64
C ARG A 22 12.14 -3.31 5.30
N GLY A 23 12.78 -2.16 5.15
CA GLY A 23 13.51 -1.86 3.95
C GLY A 23 14.99 -2.12 4.13
N PHE A 24 15.65 -2.26 3.00
CA PHE A 24 17.09 -2.42 2.97
C PHE A 24 17.58 -1.94 1.62
N GLY A 25 18.68 -1.24 1.62
CA GLY A 25 19.19 -0.71 0.38
C GLY A 25 20.54 -0.04 0.54
N SER A 26 21.06 0.47 -0.55
CA SER A 26 22.32 1.20 -0.58
C SER A 26 22.04 2.68 -0.32
N SER A 27 22.47 3.21 0.83
CA SER A 27 22.35 4.63 1.13
C SER A 27 23.22 5.00 2.33
N LYS A 28 23.11 6.26 2.78
CA LYS A 28 23.83 6.76 3.96
C LYS A 28 23.03 6.43 5.22
N GLY A 29 23.73 6.20 6.33
CA GLY A 29 23.14 5.92 7.61
C GLY A 29 23.82 4.72 8.26
N HIS A 30 23.06 3.90 8.99
CA HIS A 30 23.60 2.66 9.52
C HIS A 30 23.96 1.73 8.38
N THR A 31 25.23 1.46 8.20
CA THR A 31 25.69 0.62 7.12
C THR A 31 26.24 -0.67 7.65
N SER A 32 25.99 -1.75 6.92
CA SER A 32 26.69 -3.00 7.11
C SER A 32 27.21 -3.47 5.76
N SER A 33 28.35 -4.12 5.79
CA SER A 33 28.95 -4.64 4.56
C SER A 33 28.43 -6.03 4.27
N TYR A 34 28.05 -6.25 3.03
CA TYR A 34 27.68 -7.57 2.58
C TYR A 34 28.25 -7.78 1.18
N ARG A 35 29.13 -8.77 1.05
CA ARG A 35 29.83 -9.08 -0.21
C ARG A 35 30.54 -7.87 -0.82
N GLY A 36 31.14 -7.04 0.02
CA GLY A 36 31.90 -5.89 -0.44
C GLY A 36 31.05 -4.68 -0.81
N SER A 37 29.74 -4.75 -0.64
CA SER A 37 28.84 -3.62 -0.84
C SER A 37 28.34 -3.09 0.50
N GLU A 38 28.11 -1.78 0.57
CA GLU A 38 27.54 -1.16 1.75
C GLU A 38 26.03 -1.03 1.58
N TYR A 39 25.31 -1.47 2.58
CA TYR A 39 23.85 -1.37 2.61
C TYR A 39 23.39 -0.75 3.91
N VAL A 40 22.32 0.00 3.82
CA VAL A 40 21.64 0.50 5.00
C VAL A 40 20.52 -0.46 5.35
N THR A 41 20.56 -0.97 6.58
CA THR A 41 19.44 -1.73 7.13
C THR A 41 18.56 -0.75 7.88
N ASP A 42 17.33 -0.56 7.38
CA ASP A 42 16.37 0.28 8.05
C ASP A 42 15.65 -0.57 9.07
N THR A 43 15.93 -0.30 10.33
CA THR A 43 15.31 -1.01 11.44
C THR A 43 14.00 -0.39 11.89
N ASN A 44 13.66 0.80 11.35
CA ASN A 44 12.39 1.43 11.66
C ASN A 44 11.26 0.71 10.94
N PRO A 45 10.13 0.50 11.61
CA PRO A 45 8.98 -0.10 10.95
C PRO A 45 8.51 0.74 9.77
N LYS A 46 8.23 0.10 8.66
CA LYS A 46 7.58 0.71 7.51
C LYS A 46 6.29 -0.04 7.21
N GLY A 47 5.32 0.68 6.69
CA GLY A 47 4.06 0.09 6.31
C GLY A 47 3.96 -0.10 4.80
N MET A 48 3.35 -1.20 4.41
CA MET A 48 2.90 -1.40 3.05
C MET A 48 1.39 -1.53 3.09
N LEU A 49 0.71 -0.65 2.36
CA LEU A 49 -0.75 -0.67 2.29
C LEU A 49 -1.16 -1.27 0.95
N MET A 50 -2.03 -2.27 1.00
CA MET A 50 -2.55 -2.91 -0.19
C MET A 50 -4.04 -2.65 -0.29
N VAL A 51 -4.47 -2.16 -1.45
CA VAL A 51 -5.88 -1.89 -1.73
C VAL A 51 -6.24 -2.57 -3.04
N ALA A 52 -7.26 -3.41 -3.02
CA ALA A 52 -7.85 -3.94 -4.24
C ALA A 52 -9.05 -3.07 -4.62
N CYS A 53 -9.12 -2.64 -5.86
CA CYS A 53 -10.13 -1.69 -6.29
C CYS A 53 -10.44 -1.85 -7.77
N ASN A 54 -11.50 -1.18 -8.22
CA ASN A 54 -11.81 -1.08 -9.64
C ASN A 54 -10.84 -0.13 -10.33
N ASP A 55 -10.63 -0.34 -11.61
CA ASP A 55 -9.73 0.51 -12.40
C ASP A 55 -10.11 2.00 -12.29
N ASP A 56 -11.39 2.30 -12.29
CA ASP A 56 -11.89 3.68 -12.24
C ASP A 56 -11.50 4.39 -10.94
N ASP A 57 -11.25 3.65 -9.88
CA ASP A 57 -10.89 4.23 -8.58
C ASP A 57 -9.40 4.49 -8.43
N VAL A 58 -8.58 3.93 -9.31
CA VAL A 58 -7.12 4.03 -9.17
C VAL A 58 -6.63 5.48 -9.13
N PRO A 59 -7.04 6.37 -10.04
CA PRO A 59 -6.58 7.76 -9.99
C PRO A 59 -6.94 8.46 -8.69
N ASN A 60 -8.13 8.22 -8.17
CA ASN A 60 -8.59 8.84 -6.92
C ASN A 60 -7.82 8.33 -5.72
N ILE A 61 -7.50 7.05 -5.70
CA ILE A 61 -6.72 6.46 -4.62
C ILE A 61 -5.29 7.02 -4.64
N ILE A 62 -4.68 7.11 -5.82
CA ILE A 62 -3.34 7.67 -5.96
C ILE A 62 -3.33 9.11 -5.44
N GLU A 63 -4.31 9.91 -5.84
CA GLU A 63 -4.39 11.30 -5.41
C GLU A 63 -4.54 11.41 -3.89
N ALA A 64 -5.42 10.61 -3.30
CA ALA A 64 -5.65 10.62 -1.86
C ALA A 64 -4.39 10.24 -1.09
N VAL A 65 -3.67 9.22 -1.54
CA VAL A 65 -2.44 8.79 -0.88
C VAL A 65 -1.35 9.85 -1.02
N ARG A 66 -1.20 10.43 -2.20
CA ARG A 66 -0.19 11.47 -2.41
C ARG A 66 -0.46 12.72 -1.58
N ASP A 67 -1.72 13.11 -1.46
CA ASP A 67 -2.08 14.31 -0.68
C ASP A 67 -1.65 14.18 0.78
N VAL A 68 -1.69 12.98 1.31
CA VAL A 68 -1.36 12.74 2.73
C VAL A 68 0.10 12.38 2.91
N ALA A 69 0.66 11.56 2.03
CA ALA A 69 1.98 10.99 2.22
C ALA A 69 3.10 11.84 1.64
N ASN A 70 2.81 12.76 0.74
CA ASN A 70 3.82 13.57 0.09
C ASN A 70 4.31 14.69 1.02
N THR A 71 5.52 14.54 1.53
CA THR A 71 6.18 15.57 2.33
C THR A 71 7.26 16.31 1.56
N GLY A 72 7.52 15.90 0.31
CA GLY A 72 8.59 16.45 -0.50
C GLY A 72 9.97 15.90 -0.14
N SER A 73 10.03 14.91 0.73
CA SER A 73 11.29 14.36 1.22
C SER A 73 11.55 12.96 0.70
N ILE A 74 12.82 12.59 0.66
CA ILE A 74 13.21 11.20 0.42
C ILE A 74 12.64 10.35 1.55
N GLY A 75 11.99 9.25 1.22
CA GLY A 75 11.40 8.38 2.22
C GLY A 75 9.87 8.43 2.25
N ASP A 76 9.25 9.29 1.44
CA ASP A 76 7.80 9.33 1.30
C ASP A 76 7.25 8.02 0.75
N GLY A 77 8.06 7.28 0.01
CA GLY A 77 7.68 5.97 -0.49
C GLY A 77 7.23 6.01 -1.95
N LYS A 78 6.67 4.90 -2.35
CA LYS A 78 6.22 4.69 -3.74
C LYS A 78 4.88 4.00 -3.75
N ILE A 79 4.15 4.22 -4.81
CA ILE A 79 2.89 3.53 -5.09
C ILE A 79 3.14 2.59 -6.27
N PHE A 80 2.82 1.32 -6.10
CA PHE A 80 2.86 0.35 -7.19
C PHE A 80 1.44 0.01 -7.58
N VAL A 81 1.17 0.00 -8.88
CA VAL A 81 -0.15 -0.35 -9.40
C VAL A 81 0.00 -1.60 -10.24
N ASN A 82 -0.72 -2.65 -9.89
CA ASN A 82 -0.67 -3.92 -10.57
C ASN A 82 -2.09 -4.35 -10.95
N GLU A 83 -2.22 -4.97 -12.12
CA GLU A 83 -3.48 -5.58 -12.47
C GLU A 83 -3.66 -6.87 -11.71
N LEU A 84 -4.88 -7.09 -11.22
CA LEU A 84 -5.29 -8.36 -10.66
C LEU A 84 -6.04 -9.13 -11.74
N THR A 85 -5.66 -10.39 -11.94
CA THR A 85 -6.37 -11.23 -12.90
C THR A 85 -7.79 -11.50 -12.45
N ASP A 86 -7.98 -11.66 -11.15
CA ASP A 86 -9.31 -11.86 -10.57
C ASP A 86 -9.25 -11.58 -9.07
N VAL A 87 -10.41 -11.39 -8.49
CA VAL A 87 -10.62 -11.30 -7.03
C VAL A 87 -11.81 -12.19 -6.71
N ILE A 88 -11.66 -13.04 -5.73
CA ILE A 88 -12.73 -13.96 -5.35
C ILE A 88 -13.00 -13.79 -3.86
N ARG A 89 -14.26 -13.55 -3.51
CA ARG A 89 -14.66 -13.50 -2.11
C ARG A 89 -14.81 -14.93 -1.61
N ILE A 90 -14.07 -15.27 -0.60
CA ILE A 90 -14.01 -16.65 -0.12
C ILE A 90 -15.38 -17.13 0.37
N ARG A 91 -16.08 -16.28 1.11
CA ARG A 91 -17.36 -16.68 1.70
C ARG A 91 -18.44 -16.97 0.65
N THR A 92 -18.52 -16.13 -0.37
CA THR A 92 -19.63 -16.20 -1.33
C THR A 92 -19.26 -16.77 -2.69
N GLY A 93 -17.96 -16.77 -3.02
CA GLY A 93 -17.50 -17.15 -4.36
C GLY A 93 -17.71 -16.05 -5.40
N GLU A 94 -18.19 -14.87 -5.01
CA GLU A 94 -18.32 -13.77 -5.95
C GLU A 94 -16.97 -13.37 -6.51
N THR A 95 -16.95 -12.94 -7.76
CA THR A 95 -15.72 -12.63 -8.49
C THR A 95 -15.75 -11.21 -9.04
N GLY A 96 -14.58 -10.71 -9.44
CA GLY A 96 -14.45 -9.42 -10.10
C GLY A 96 -14.98 -8.27 -9.25
N GLU A 97 -15.73 -7.37 -9.87
CA GLU A 97 -16.26 -6.19 -9.18
C GLU A 97 -17.16 -6.56 -8.01
N ASP A 98 -17.92 -7.64 -8.12
CA ASP A 98 -18.80 -8.09 -7.05
C ASP A 98 -18.01 -8.48 -5.80
N ALA A 99 -16.82 -9.04 -5.98
CA ALA A 99 -15.96 -9.41 -4.87
C ALA A 99 -15.36 -8.18 -4.17
N LEU A 100 -15.31 -7.04 -4.85
CA LEU A 100 -14.79 -5.80 -4.30
C LEU A 100 -15.83 -4.97 -3.57
N LEU A 101 -17.12 -5.26 -3.77
CA LEU A 101 -18.17 -4.54 -3.08
C LEU A 101 -18.15 -4.88 -1.59
N GLU A 102 -18.26 -3.86 -0.76
CA GLU A 102 -18.32 -4.08 0.68
C GLU A 102 -19.66 -4.70 1.08
N LYS A 103 -19.56 -5.71 1.93
CA LYS A 103 -20.74 -6.33 2.54
C LYS A 103 -20.47 -6.48 4.02
N ASN A 104 -21.54 -6.40 4.80
CA ASN A 104 -21.43 -6.39 6.26
C ASN A 104 -20.78 -7.63 6.85
N ASP A 105 -20.77 -8.70 6.13
CA ASP A 105 -20.28 -10.00 6.61
C ASP A 105 -18.98 -10.46 5.95
N ASP A 106 -18.24 -9.53 5.40
CA ASP A 106 -16.92 -9.81 4.82
C ASP A 106 -15.84 -10.02 5.89
#